data_1cf68d71bfa0a519625481f154b10444
#
_entry.id   1cf68d71bfa0a519625481f154b10444
#
_cell.length_a   1.000
_cell.length_b   1.000
_cell.length_c   1.000
_cell.angle_alpha   90.00
_cell.angle_beta   90.00
_cell.angle_gamma   90.00
#
_symmetry.space_group_name_H-M   'P 1'
#
loop_
_entity.id
_entity.type
_entity.pdbx_description
1 polymer ?
#
loop_
_entity_poly.entity_id
_entity_poly.type
_entity_poly.pdbx_seq_one_letter_code
_entity_poly.pdbx_strand_id
1 'polypeptide(L)'
;MKNIFRIFRYLRFFPKQITLNIFFNICFVFFSLFSFAMIVPFIELLFGVSNPPTSEPTFSLNQSAMTDWLTWQLYQLKLTHGTWQCLFFVAIGYITCSFLSNTSRYLGMYFLSPIRNGMIERIRNDFYHHITILPVSFFSAQRKGDIISRLSNDLADIEWSVFNCLQMLVKDPINIIVFTAVLIFISPKMVLFAIVVLPIALFIISKVGKSLKRNSTKGQDKLGYLFSVLEEAVFGIKAIKSFNMEDEMSKRFEKENQEYTRRMIKVAKRKELGSPLIELLATLILAVIVVFGGSLVIGGELRPAILIFFVIVFSRIIPPAQAVVSAYYNLQKGSAAAGRIFEVLDQDECIKECDNAIVKTTFDHNIEYHNVSFAYTDDKSNTNVLDNINLNIEKGKTIAIVGPSGAGKTTLVDLLPRFYDCTAGQILIDGVPITQMNINSLRQLTGIVSQESILFNDSVMHNIAFGLRDIDTEKVINAAKIANADEFITKLPNGYYTNIGDRGLTLSGGQRQRISIARAILKNPPILILDEATSALDTESEYYVQEALDRLMKNRTSIVIAHRLSTIQHADEIIVMDKGKIVERGTHKKLIEDTGLYKKLIDLQSFQ
;
A
#
# COMPACT_ATOMS: atom_id res chain seq x y z
N MET A 1 3.43 -0.45 18.15
CA MET A 1 3.60 -1.92 18.29
C MET A 1 2.31 -2.70 18.00
N LYS A 2 1.11 -2.22 18.41
CA LYS A 2 -0.18 -2.89 18.11
C LYS A 2 -0.35 -3.22 16.60
N ASN A 3 0.00 -2.30 15.70
CA ASN A 3 -0.16 -2.48 14.26
C ASN A 3 0.76 -3.55 13.64
N ILE A 4 1.95 -3.76 14.21
CA ILE A 4 2.85 -4.84 13.77
C ILE A 4 2.30 -6.22 14.13
N PHE A 5 1.68 -6.37 15.31
CA PHE A 5 1.03 -7.64 15.66
C PHE A 5 -0.12 -7.99 14.70
N ARG A 6 -0.78 -6.98 14.14
CA ARG A 6 -1.81 -7.19 13.09
C ARG A 6 -1.18 -7.73 11.80
N ILE A 7 -0.01 -7.20 11.40
CA ILE A 7 0.74 -7.74 10.26
C ILE A 7 1.12 -9.20 10.51
N PHE A 8 1.62 -9.53 11.71
CA PHE A 8 1.98 -10.91 12.04
C PHE A 8 0.80 -11.88 12.03
N ARG A 9 -0.44 -11.40 12.12
CA ARG A 9 -1.62 -12.25 11.92
C ARG A 9 -1.63 -12.91 10.54
N TYR A 10 -1.04 -12.30 9.52
CA TYR A 10 -0.91 -12.87 8.18
C TYR A 10 0.07 -14.05 8.13
N LEU A 11 0.96 -14.23 9.12
CA LEU A 11 1.85 -15.40 9.22
C LEU A 11 1.07 -16.73 9.31
N ARG A 12 -0.13 -16.71 9.86
CA ARG A 12 -0.99 -17.90 9.97
C ARG A 12 -1.26 -18.61 8.65
N PHE A 13 -1.07 -17.93 7.53
CA PHE A 13 -1.27 -18.50 6.20
C PHE A 13 -0.05 -19.27 5.67
N PHE A 14 1.10 -19.21 6.38
CA PHE A 14 2.37 -19.78 5.93
C PHE A 14 3.02 -20.74 6.94
N PRO A 15 2.24 -21.65 7.61
CA PRO A 15 2.79 -22.47 8.72
C PRO A 15 3.92 -23.39 8.24
N LYS A 16 3.79 -24.03 7.09
CA LYS A 16 4.81 -24.93 6.52
C LYS A 16 6.15 -24.21 6.26
N GLN A 17 6.07 -23.02 5.66
CA GLN A 17 7.25 -22.22 5.34
C GLN A 17 7.96 -21.73 6.61
N ILE A 18 7.20 -21.34 7.63
CA ILE A 18 7.74 -20.92 8.93
C ILE A 18 8.47 -22.10 9.60
N THR A 19 7.87 -23.28 9.65
CA THR A 19 8.48 -24.46 10.24
C THR A 19 9.77 -24.84 9.53
N LEU A 20 9.77 -24.84 8.19
CA LEU A 20 10.97 -25.12 7.39
C LEU A 20 12.05 -24.05 7.58
N ASN A 21 11.67 -22.77 7.64
CA ASN A 21 12.62 -21.69 7.92
C ASN A 21 13.29 -21.87 9.29
N ILE A 22 12.53 -22.17 10.34
CA ILE A 22 13.06 -22.44 11.69
C ILE A 22 13.99 -23.65 11.66
N PHE A 23 13.56 -24.75 11.07
CA PHE A 23 14.36 -25.96 10.95
C PHE A 23 15.71 -25.71 10.29
N PHE A 24 15.72 -25.06 9.12
CA PHE A 24 16.97 -24.79 8.41
C PHE A 24 17.85 -23.75 9.13
N ASN A 25 17.28 -22.80 9.88
CA ASN A 25 18.09 -21.92 10.72
C ASN A 25 18.74 -22.67 11.89
N ILE A 26 18.07 -23.65 12.49
CA ILE A 26 18.66 -24.53 13.51
C ILE A 26 19.79 -25.37 12.89
N CYS A 27 19.57 -25.99 11.73
CA CYS A 27 20.59 -26.74 11.00
C CYS A 27 21.80 -25.85 10.65
N PHE A 28 21.57 -24.61 10.22
CA PHE A 28 22.63 -23.65 9.94
C PHE A 28 23.53 -23.42 11.17
N VAL A 29 22.92 -23.17 12.33
CA VAL A 29 23.68 -22.91 13.56
C VAL A 29 24.46 -24.16 13.97
N PHE A 30 23.81 -25.31 13.92
CA PHE A 30 24.42 -26.59 14.26
C PHE A 30 25.66 -26.89 13.39
N PHE A 31 25.53 -26.91 12.07
CA PHE A 31 26.64 -27.14 11.17
C PHE A 31 27.72 -26.05 11.23
N SER A 32 27.33 -24.79 11.50
CA SER A 32 28.27 -23.70 11.70
C SER A 32 29.15 -23.92 12.94
N LEU A 33 28.57 -24.37 14.05
CA LEU A 33 29.32 -24.72 15.27
C LEU A 33 30.30 -25.88 15.03
N PHE A 34 29.86 -26.93 14.37
CA PHE A 34 30.73 -28.05 14.03
C PHE A 34 31.87 -27.61 13.11
N SER A 35 31.61 -26.77 12.12
CA SER A 35 32.66 -26.22 11.26
C SER A 35 33.70 -25.44 12.07
N PHE A 36 33.30 -24.63 13.05
CA PHE A 36 34.25 -23.91 13.92
C PHE A 36 34.94 -24.82 14.90
N ALA A 37 34.25 -25.84 15.41
CA ALA A 37 34.87 -26.82 16.33
C ALA A 37 36.03 -27.59 15.66
N MET A 38 35.98 -27.80 14.33
CA MET A 38 37.07 -28.44 13.58
C MET A 38 38.40 -27.64 13.57
N ILE A 39 38.32 -26.35 13.97
CA ILE A 39 39.53 -25.51 14.10
C ILE A 39 40.37 -25.95 15.31
N VAL A 40 39.76 -26.45 16.38
CA VAL A 40 40.47 -26.92 17.58
C VAL A 40 41.44 -28.03 17.24
N PRO A 41 41.00 -29.20 16.68
CA PRO A 41 41.90 -30.27 16.29
C PRO A 41 42.93 -29.85 15.22
N PHE A 42 42.56 -28.94 14.33
CA PHE A 42 43.50 -28.42 13.33
C PHE A 42 44.69 -27.70 13.99
N ILE A 43 44.43 -26.84 14.99
CA ILE A 43 45.47 -26.10 15.72
C ILE A 43 46.31 -27.07 16.56
N GLU A 44 45.69 -28.03 17.25
CA GLU A 44 46.38 -29.01 18.06
C GLU A 44 47.32 -29.92 17.23
N LEU A 45 46.93 -30.29 16.01
CA LEU A 45 47.75 -31.04 15.08
C LEU A 45 48.96 -30.25 14.57
N LEU A 46 48.78 -28.95 14.30
CA LEU A 46 49.84 -28.09 13.78
C LEU A 46 50.89 -27.72 14.81
N PHE A 47 50.44 -27.36 16.01
CA PHE A 47 51.33 -26.81 17.04
C PHE A 47 51.82 -27.85 18.06
N GLY A 48 51.32 -29.10 18.00
CA GLY A 48 51.78 -30.19 18.86
C GLY A 48 51.57 -29.96 20.38
N VAL A 49 50.59 -29.13 20.73
CA VAL A 49 50.43 -28.55 22.08
C VAL A 49 49.83 -29.52 23.10
N SER A 50 49.33 -30.67 22.71
CA SER A 50 48.70 -31.62 23.65
C SER A 50 49.46 -32.93 23.73
N ASN A 51 49.81 -33.33 24.96
CA ASN A 51 50.13 -34.72 25.24
C ASN A 51 48.86 -35.56 25.06
N PRO A 52 48.83 -36.51 24.13
CA PRO A 52 47.64 -37.32 23.92
C PRO A 52 47.33 -38.13 25.18
N PRO A 53 46.05 -38.37 25.51
CA PRO A 53 45.70 -39.31 26.56
C PRO A 53 46.35 -40.68 26.28
N THR A 54 46.92 -41.31 27.29
CA THR A 54 47.56 -42.61 27.19
C THR A 54 46.57 -43.78 27.09
N SER A 55 45.31 -43.55 27.42
CA SER A 55 44.22 -44.54 27.32
C SER A 55 42.98 -43.89 26.69
N GLU A 56 42.09 -44.69 26.10
CA GLU A 56 40.84 -44.23 25.50
C GLU A 56 39.97 -43.51 26.54
N PRO A 57 39.71 -42.21 26.37
CA PRO A 57 38.89 -41.48 27.31
C PRO A 57 37.42 -41.90 27.14
N THR A 58 36.69 -42.08 28.25
CA THR A 58 35.24 -42.33 28.21
C THR A 58 34.52 -41.08 27.68
N PHE A 59 33.70 -41.28 26.64
CA PHE A 59 32.88 -40.18 26.11
C PHE A 59 31.89 -39.71 27.19
N SER A 60 32.05 -38.46 27.62
CA SER A 60 31.08 -37.80 28.48
C SER A 60 30.82 -36.36 27.99
N LEU A 61 29.63 -35.82 28.28
CA LEU A 61 29.24 -34.45 27.90
C LEU A 61 29.96 -33.37 28.70
N ASN A 62 31.06 -33.73 29.41
CA ASN A 62 31.91 -32.76 30.07
C ASN A 62 32.95 -32.20 29.08
N GLN A 63 33.26 -30.91 29.15
CA GLN A 63 34.15 -30.19 28.22
C GLN A 63 35.51 -30.86 28.08
N SER A 64 36.15 -31.21 29.20
CA SER A 64 37.46 -31.91 29.21
C SER A 64 37.38 -33.26 28.53
N ALA A 65 36.41 -34.08 28.88
CA ALA A 65 36.25 -35.45 28.32
C ALA A 65 35.94 -35.45 26.83
N MET A 66 35.13 -34.47 26.33
CA MET A 66 34.82 -34.35 24.91
C MET A 66 36.06 -33.89 24.10
N THR A 67 36.82 -32.94 24.63
CA THR A 67 38.09 -32.53 23.97
C THR A 67 39.14 -33.62 24.02
N ASP A 68 39.28 -34.35 25.13
CA ASP A 68 40.22 -35.45 25.27
C ASP A 68 39.87 -36.61 24.33
N TRP A 69 38.60 -36.94 24.18
CA TRP A 69 38.13 -37.96 23.23
C TRP A 69 38.43 -37.57 21.77
N LEU A 70 38.13 -36.32 21.37
CA LEU A 70 38.44 -35.81 20.04
C LEU A 70 39.94 -35.81 19.79
N THR A 71 40.76 -35.37 20.75
CA THR A 71 42.21 -35.36 20.63
C THR A 71 42.76 -36.76 20.51
N TRP A 72 42.21 -37.73 21.26
CA TRP A 72 42.61 -39.15 21.19
C TRP A 72 42.28 -39.76 19.82
N GLN A 73 41.06 -39.55 19.29
CA GLN A 73 40.66 -40.00 17.96
C GLN A 73 41.58 -39.46 16.85
N LEU A 74 41.91 -38.19 16.94
CA LEU A 74 42.80 -37.51 16.00
C LEU A 74 44.24 -38.01 16.11
N TYR A 75 44.67 -38.32 17.32
CA TYR A 75 45.99 -38.92 17.54
C TYR A 75 46.09 -40.33 16.99
N GLN A 76 45.08 -41.16 17.16
CA GLN A 76 45.01 -42.50 16.53
C GLN A 76 45.02 -42.40 14.99
N LEU A 77 44.24 -41.47 14.42
CA LEU A 77 44.26 -41.18 12.98
C LEU A 77 45.66 -40.71 12.50
N LYS A 78 46.34 -39.90 13.31
CA LYS A 78 47.71 -39.44 13.01
C LYS A 78 48.73 -40.60 13.01
N LEU A 79 48.59 -41.55 13.96
CA LEU A 79 49.45 -42.71 14.05
C LEU A 79 49.25 -43.69 12.88
N THR A 80 48.00 -43.85 12.43
CA THR A 80 47.65 -44.78 11.35
C THR A 80 47.93 -44.24 9.96
N HIS A 81 47.66 -42.93 9.73
CA HIS A 81 47.69 -42.34 8.38
C HIS A 81 48.71 -41.23 8.19
N GLY A 82 49.37 -40.79 9.26
CA GLY A 82 50.33 -39.68 9.22
C GLY A 82 49.71 -38.30 9.31
N THR A 83 50.55 -37.30 9.60
CA THR A 83 50.11 -35.92 9.91
C THR A 83 49.38 -35.22 8.73
N TRP A 84 49.90 -35.41 7.50
CA TRP A 84 49.34 -34.78 6.31
C TRP A 84 47.95 -35.32 5.96
N GLN A 85 47.74 -36.63 6.05
CA GLN A 85 46.43 -37.23 5.77
C GLN A 85 45.39 -36.82 6.85
N CYS A 86 45.81 -36.72 8.11
CA CYS A 86 44.96 -36.24 9.19
C CYS A 86 44.51 -34.78 8.99
N LEU A 87 45.44 -33.89 8.58
CA LEU A 87 45.10 -32.52 8.23
C LEU A 87 44.11 -32.47 7.07
N PHE A 88 44.27 -33.33 6.07
CA PHE A 88 43.36 -33.41 4.92
C PHE A 88 41.96 -33.87 5.34
N PHE A 89 41.82 -34.86 6.23
CA PHE A 89 40.52 -35.29 6.77
C PHE A 89 39.85 -34.19 7.58
N VAL A 90 40.57 -33.43 8.41
CA VAL A 90 40.01 -32.28 9.16
C VAL A 90 39.56 -31.17 8.20
N ALA A 91 40.35 -30.90 7.14
CA ALA A 91 39.99 -29.92 6.12
C ALA A 91 38.71 -30.31 5.34
N ILE A 92 38.61 -31.60 4.95
CA ILE A 92 37.37 -32.11 4.31
C ILE A 92 36.17 -31.98 5.26
N GLY A 93 36.33 -32.36 6.53
CA GLY A 93 35.29 -32.21 7.54
C GLY A 93 34.83 -30.77 7.70
N TYR A 94 35.78 -29.82 7.76
CA TYR A 94 35.52 -28.39 7.79
C TYR A 94 34.74 -27.92 6.56
N ILE A 95 35.18 -28.29 5.35
CA ILE A 95 34.52 -27.92 4.08
C ILE A 95 33.10 -28.50 4.03
N THR A 96 32.93 -29.78 4.41
CA THR A 96 31.62 -30.43 4.40
C THR A 96 30.64 -29.75 5.37
N CYS A 97 31.07 -29.50 6.61
CA CYS A 97 30.25 -28.81 7.59
C CYS A 97 29.91 -27.36 7.15
N SER A 98 30.89 -26.66 6.57
CA SER A 98 30.70 -25.32 6.02
C SER A 98 29.72 -25.34 4.84
N PHE A 99 29.84 -26.32 3.94
CA PHE A 99 28.89 -26.49 2.83
C PHE A 99 27.47 -26.75 3.32
N LEU A 100 27.27 -27.68 4.27
CA LEU A 100 25.98 -27.97 4.87
C LEU A 100 25.41 -26.76 5.60
N SER A 101 26.23 -26.00 6.32
CA SER A 101 25.85 -24.76 6.98
C SER A 101 25.35 -23.71 5.98
N ASN A 102 26.13 -23.44 4.92
CA ASN A 102 25.73 -22.44 3.91
C ASN A 102 24.50 -22.87 3.11
N THR A 103 24.37 -24.16 2.79
CA THR A 103 23.17 -24.72 2.16
C THR A 103 21.95 -24.56 3.04
N SER A 104 22.07 -24.87 4.35
CA SER A 104 20.98 -24.67 5.32
C SER A 104 20.60 -23.19 5.45
N ARG A 105 21.60 -22.29 5.45
CA ARG A 105 21.36 -20.84 5.43
C ARG A 105 20.58 -20.40 4.20
N TYR A 106 20.97 -20.88 3.03
CA TYR A 106 20.28 -20.59 1.77
C TYR A 106 18.83 -21.10 1.80
N LEU A 107 18.60 -22.34 2.22
CA LEU A 107 17.26 -22.92 2.33
C LEU A 107 16.41 -22.18 3.35
N GLY A 108 16.97 -21.73 4.47
CA GLY A 108 16.28 -20.85 5.41
C GLY A 108 15.79 -19.55 4.77
N MET A 109 16.65 -18.90 3.97
CA MET A 109 16.26 -17.68 3.22
C MET A 109 15.25 -17.98 2.10
N TYR A 110 15.41 -19.12 1.41
CA TYR A 110 14.49 -19.56 0.37
C TYR A 110 13.05 -19.70 0.89
N PHE A 111 12.86 -20.35 2.04
CA PHE A 111 11.54 -20.48 2.66
C PHE A 111 11.03 -19.19 3.33
N LEU A 112 11.89 -18.21 3.62
CA LEU A 112 11.48 -16.91 4.12
C LEU A 112 10.86 -16.03 3.02
N SER A 113 11.32 -16.16 1.77
CA SER A 113 10.88 -15.36 0.64
C SER A 113 9.36 -15.47 0.34
N PRO A 114 8.75 -16.69 0.27
CA PRO A 114 7.29 -16.80 0.11
C PRO A 114 6.48 -16.20 1.26
N ILE A 115 7.01 -16.25 2.49
CA ILE A 115 6.34 -15.62 3.64
C ILE A 115 6.29 -14.12 3.45
N ARG A 116 7.43 -13.49 3.15
CA ARG A 116 7.54 -12.04 2.94
C ARG A 116 6.61 -11.56 1.83
N ASN A 117 6.77 -12.13 0.63
CA ASN A 117 6.04 -11.68 -0.56
C ASN A 117 4.54 -12.02 -0.47
N GLY A 118 4.19 -13.20 0.04
CA GLY A 118 2.80 -13.60 0.18
C GLY A 118 2.04 -12.84 1.26
N MET A 119 2.71 -12.36 2.32
CA MET A 119 2.08 -11.44 3.28
C MET A 119 1.76 -10.09 2.63
N ILE A 120 2.69 -9.54 1.85
CA ILE A 120 2.49 -8.27 1.15
C ILE A 120 1.41 -8.37 0.07
N GLU A 121 1.41 -9.48 -0.69
CA GLU A 121 0.34 -9.78 -1.66
C GLU A 121 -1.04 -9.73 -0.99
N ARG A 122 -1.22 -10.43 0.14
CA ARG A 122 -2.49 -10.44 0.86
C ARG A 122 -2.89 -9.07 1.38
N ILE A 123 -1.97 -8.35 2.01
CA ILE A 123 -2.25 -6.99 2.49
C ILE A 123 -2.66 -6.08 1.32
N ARG A 124 -2.00 -6.21 0.16
CA ARG A 124 -2.33 -5.45 -1.04
C ARG A 124 -3.71 -5.79 -1.57
N ASN A 125 -4.05 -7.08 -1.61
CA ASN A 125 -5.37 -7.54 -2.05
C ASN A 125 -6.48 -7.09 -1.08
N ASP A 126 -6.27 -7.24 0.23
CA ASP A 126 -7.23 -6.78 1.24
C ASP A 126 -7.43 -5.26 1.15
N PHE A 127 -6.34 -4.49 0.98
CA PHE A 127 -6.39 -3.05 0.82
C PHE A 127 -7.14 -2.64 -0.45
N TYR A 128 -6.83 -3.26 -1.60
CA TYR A 128 -7.52 -2.99 -2.86
C TYR A 128 -9.00 -3.33 -2.78
N HIS A 129 -9.34 -4.51 -2.25
CA HIS A 129 -10.73 -4.90 -2.03
C HIS A 129 -11.47 -3.88 -1.16
N HIS A 130 -10.84 -3.48 -0.05
CA HIS A 130 -11.47 -2.53 0.88
C HIS A 130 -11.72 -1.17 0.24
N ILE A 131 -10.75 -0.59 -0.49
CA ILE A 131 -10.97 0.70 -1.16
C ILE A 131 -12.06 0.65 -2.24
N THR A 132 -12.36 -0.52 -2.85
CA THR A 132 -13.44 -0.63 -3.85
C THR A 132 -14.84 -0.61 -3.24
N ILE A 133 -14.97 -0.89 -1.94
CA ILE A 133 -16.26 -0.87 -1.22
C ILE A 133 -16.48 0.40 -0.39
N LEU A 134 -15.43 1.21 -0.19
CA LEU A 134 -15.55 2.48 0.51
C LEU A 134 -16.46 3.47 -0.24
N PRO A 135 -17.21 4.33 0.46
CA PRO A 135 -18.12 5.29 -0.15
C PRO A 135 -17.36 6.38 -0.93
N VAL A 136 -18.07 7.01 -1.87
CA VAL A 136 -17.49 8.08 -2.71
C VAL A 136 -16.98 9.25 -1.86
N SER A 137 -17.61 9.52 -0.73
CA SER A 137 -17.20 10.56 0.23
C SER A 137 -15.76 10.40 0.74
N PHE A 138 -15.25 9.18 0.77
CA PHE A 138 -13.88 8.91 1.18
C PHE A 138 -12.83 9.39 0.16
N PHE A 139 -13.18 9.49 -1.13
CA PHE A 139 -12.27 9.79 -2.23
C PHE A 139 -12.20 11.27 -2.59
N SER A 140 -11.84 12.15 -1.67
CA SER A 140 -11.49 13.53 -2.02
C SER A 140 -10.21 13.58 -2.87
N ALA A 141 -10.02 14.67 -3.62
CA ALA A 141 -8.84 14.85 -4.48
C ALA A 141 -7.51 14.70 -3.69
N GLN A 142 -7.47 15.22 -2.46
CA GLN A 142 -6.30 15.14 -1.58
C GLN A 142 -6.04 13.71 -1.08
N ARG A 143 -7.08 12.90 -0.85
CA ARG A 143 -6.96 11.51 -0.39
C ARG A 143 -6.55 10.54 -1.50
N LYS A 144 -6.86 10.81 -2.77
CA LYS A 144 -6.48 9.93 -3.90
C LYS A 144 -4.97 9.74 -3.99
N GLY A 145 -4.20 10.83 -3.92
CA GLY A 145 -2.73 10.75 -3.92
C GLY A 145 -2.16 10.03 -2.70
N ASP A 146 -2.74 10.26 -1.51
CA ASP A 146 -2.35 9.59 -0.27
C ASP A 146 -2.60 8.07 -0.34
N ILE A 147 -3.74 7.62 -0.87
CA ILE A 147 -4.06 6.20 -1.06
C ILE A 147 -3.01 5.51 -1.96
N ILE A 148 -2.65 6.13 -3.08
CA ILE A 148 -1.63 5.60 -4.00
C ILE A 148 -0.27 5.52 -3.30
N SER A 149 0.11 6.56 -2.55
CA SER A 149 1.35 6.59 -1.76
C SER A 149 1.38 5.50 -0.69
N ARG A 150 0.27 5.25 0.00
CA ARG A 150 0.15 4.19 0.99
C ARG A 150 0.32 2.81 0.34
N LEU A 151 -0.26 2.56 -0.81
CA LEU A 151 -0.15 1.28 -1.53
C LEU A 151 1.25 1.03 -2.10
N SER A 152 2.00 2.07 -2.43
CA SER A 152 3.36 1.96 -2.98
C SER A 152 4.44 2.04 -1.90
N ASN A 153 4.55 3.19 -1.22
CA ASN A 153 5.66 3.47 -0.31
C ASN A 153 5.49 2.79 1.06
N ASP A 154 4.28 2.86 1.65
CA ASP A 154 4.06 2.28 2.97
C ASP A 154 4.11 0.75 2.94
N LEU A 155 3.62 0.11 1.87
CA LEU A 155 3.78 -1.33 1.70
C LEU A 155 5.24 -1.75 1.53
N ALA A 156 6.07 -0.99 0.82
CA ALA A 156 7.50 -1.24 0.73
C ALA A 156 8.19 -1.13 2.10
N ASP A 157 7.82 -0.14 2.91
CA ASP A 157 8.32 0.01 4.27
C ASP A 157 7.89 -1.14 5.19
N ILE A 158 6.67 -1.63 5.04
CA ILE A 158 6.19 -2.83 5.74
C ILE A 158 6.98 -4.06 5.30
N GLU A 159 7.22 -4.25 3.99
CA GLU A 159 7.97 -5.37 3.45
C GLU A 159 9.37 -5.46 4.07
N TRP A 160 10.13 -4.36 4.05
CA TRP A 160 11.45 -4.27 4.68
C TRP A 160 11.39 -4.53 6.19
N SER A 161 10.39 -3.99 6.85
CA SER A 161 10.19 -4.16 8.28
C SER A 161 9.88 -5.62 8.64
N VAL A 162 8.95 -6.25 7.91
CA VAL A 162 8.58 -7.67 8.12
C VAL A 162 9.78 -8.59 7.92
N PHE A 163 10.58 -8.37 6.87
CA PHE A 163 11.77 -9.16 6.61
C PHE A 163 12.78 -9.09 7.76
N ASN A 164 13.11 -7.87 8.20
CA ASN A 164 14.05 -7.69 9.32
C ASN A 164 13.48 -8.24 10.64
N CYS A 165 12.17 -8.08 10.89
CA CYS A 165 11.53 -8.62 12.07
C CYS A 165 11.55 -10.15 12.12
N LEU A 166 11.29 -10.83 11.00
CA LEU A 166 11.31 -12.29 10.96
C LEU A 166 12.73 -12.84 11.20
N GLN A 167 13.77 -12.20 10.64
CA GLN A 167 15.15 -12.56 10.97
C GLN A 167 15.48 -12.32 12.43
N MET A 168 15.11 -11.15 12.98
CA MET A 168 15.32 -10.80 14.37
C MET A 168 14.59 -11.75 15.34
N LEU A 169 13.38 -12.21 14.99
CA LEU A 169 12.57 -13.06 15.88
C LEU A 169 12.97 -14.53 15.86
N VAL A 170 13.56 -15.01 14.76
CA VAL A 170 13.85 -16.43 14.55
C VAL A 170 15.36 -16.66 14.51
N LYS A 171 16.05 -16.15 13.51
CA LYS A 171 17.44 -16.47 13.23
C LYS A 171 18.40 -15.90 14.27
N ASP A 172 18.28 -14.61 14.57
CA ASP A 172 19.26 -13.90 15.40
C ASP A 172 19.22 -14.35 16.88
N PRO A 173 18.04 -14.54 17.53
CA PRO A 173 17.98 -15.11 18.88
C PRO A 173 18.53 -16.52 18.95
N ILE A 174 18.24 -17.38 17.97
CA ILE A 174 18.78 -18.75 17.95
C ILE A 174 20.32 -18.69 17.92
N ASN A 175 20.90 -17.87 17.04
CA ASN A 175 22.35 -17.67 16.98
C ASN A 175 22.91 -17.18 18.31
N ILE A 176 22.34 -16.12 18.91
CA ILE A 176 22.82 -15.55 20.16
C ILE A 176 22.74 -16.58 21.30
N ILE A 177 21.59 -17.24 21.45
CA ILE A 177 21.37 -18.22 22.52
C ILE A 177 22.33 -19.39 22.39
N VAL A 178 22.43 -19.99 21.21
CA VAL A 178 23.27 -21.18 21.01
C VAL A 178 24.76 -20.83 21.14
N PHE A 179 25.22 -19.77 20.49
CA PHE A 179 26.64 -19.36 20.64
C PHE A 179 26.98 -18.96 22.07
N THR A 180 26.10 -18.25 22.79
CA THR A 180 26.31 -17.91 24.21
C THR A 180 26.32 -19.18 25.08
N ALA A 181 25.42 -20.13 24.85
CA ALA A 181 25.41 -21.42 25.55
C ALA A 181 26.73 -22.20 25.35
N VAL A 182 27.26 -22.23 24.13
CA VAL A 182 28.55 -22.83 23.84
C VAL A 182 29.70 -22.11 24.54
N LEU A 183 29.68 -20.77 24.56
CA LEU A 183 30.71 -19.99 25.30
C LEU A 183 30.66 -20.25 26.81
N ILE A 184 29.46 -20.34 27.39
CA ILE A 184 29.27 -20.68 28.81
C ILE A 184 29.82 -22.10 29.10
N PHE A 185 29.52 -23.04 28.19
CA PHE A 185 30.01 -24.41 28.31
C PHE A 185 31.55 -24.49 28.24
N ILE A 186 32.19 -23.65 27.40
CA ILE A 186 33.65 -23.58 27.27
C ILE A 186 34.30 -22.96 28.51
N SER A 187 33.86 -21.79 28.93
CA SER A 187 34.41 -21.09 30.10
C SER A 187 33.42 -20.08 30.70
N PRO A 188 32.68 -20.44 31.76
CA PRO A 188 31.80 -19.53 32.45
C PRO A 188 32.51 -18.27 32.99
N LYS A 189 33.79 -18.40 33.41
CA LYS A 189 34.61 -17.30 33.90
C LYS A 189 34.82 -16.22 32.83
N MET A 190 35.13 -16.63 31.58
CA MET A 190 35.32 -15.71 30.46
C MET A 190 34.03 -15.01 30.04
N VAL A 191 32.91 -15.73 30.05
CA VAL A 191 31.57 -15.16 29.72
C VAL A 191 31.14 -14.15 30.77
N LEU A 192 31.33 -14.44 32.06
CA LEU A 192 31.01 -13.49 33.14
C LEU A 192 31.75 -12.15 32.94
N PHE A 193 33.03 -12.21 32.54
CA PHE A 193 33.83 -11.05 32.25
C PHE A 193 33.31 -10.25 31.03
N ALA A 194 32.87 -10.94 29.98
CA ALA A 194 32.25 -10.32 28.80
C ALA A 194 30.93 -9.61 29.14
N ILE A 195 30.11 -10.21 30.02
CA ILE A 195 28.79 -9.67 30.45
C ILE A 195 28.97 -8.34 31.21
N VAL A 196 30.02 -8.14 31.98
CA VAL A 196 30.25 -6.91 32.72
C VAL A 196 30.38 -5.66 31.80
N VAL A 197 30.90 -5.83 30.60
CA VAL A 197 31.06 -4.74 29.63
C VAL A 197 29.80 -4.47 28.80
N LEU A 198 28.90 -5.45 28.71
CA LEU A 198 27.69 -5.40 27.86
C LEU A 198 26.73 -4.24 28.22
N PRO A 199 26.45 -3.84 29.49
CA PRO A 199 25.62 -2.70 29.84
C PRO A 199 26.13 -1.37 29.29
N ILE A 200 27.45 -1.18 29.26
CA ILE A 200 28.10 0.03 28.72
C ILE A 200 27.80 0.12 27.21
N ALA A 201 27.95 -0.99 26.48
CA ALA A 201 27.65 -1.06 25.05
C ALA A 201 26.20 -0.73 24.77
N LEU A 202 25.26 -1.33 25.51
CA LEU A 202 23.82 -1.10 25.36
C LEU A 202 23.43 0.36 25.64
N PHE A 203 24.02 0.99 26.64
CA PHE A 203 23.79 2.41 26.95
C PHE A 203 24.18 3.31 25.79
N ILE A 204 25.38 3.12 25.23
CA ILE A 204 25.90 3.89 24.10
C ILE A 204 25.01 3.71 22.86
N ILE A 205 24.66 2.48 22.51
CA ILE A 205 23.80 2.14 21.39
C ILE A 205 22.41 2.80 21.53
N SER A 206 21.82 2.76 22.73
CA SER A 206 20.52 3.38 23.01
C SER A 206 20.54 4.90 22.79
N LYS A 207 21.62 5.59 23.20
CA LYS A 207 21.78 7.05 23.03
C LYS A 207 21.89 7.43 21.54
N VAL A 208 22.63 6.66 20.75
CA VAL A 208 22.76 6.83 19.29
C VAL A 208 21.40 6.59 18.61
N GLY A 209 20.69 5.53 18.96
CA GLY A 209 19.39 5.18 18.42
C GLY A 209 18.31 6.25 18.61
N LYS A 210 18.22 6.83 19.85
CA LYS A 210 17.29 7.94 20.14
C LYS A 210 17.57 9.19 19.29
N SER A 211 18.85 9.52 19.11
CA SER A 211 19.26 10.67 18.29
C SER A 211 18.95 10.46 16.81
N LEU A 212 19.11 9.25 16.30
CA LEU A 212 18.81 8.88 14.93
C LEU A 212 17.32 9.04 14.64
N LYS A 213 16.43 8.52 15.50
CA LYS A 213 14.97 8.61 15.37
C LYS A 213 14.51 10.06 15.20
N ARG A 214 14.92 10.96 16.10
CA ARG A 214 14.50 12.38 16.09
C ARG A 214 14.85 13.09 14.78
N ASN A 215 16.02 12.81 14.21
CA ASN A 215 16.47 13.46 12.98
C ASN A 215 15.87 12.85 11.72
N SER A 216 15.59 11.55 11.71
CA SER A 216 14.95 10.85 10.60
C SER A 216 13.54 11.40 10.36
N THR A 217 12.72 11.58 11.40
CA THR A 217 11.36 12.15 11.26
C THR A 217 11.40 13.53 10.60
N LYS A 218 12.28 14.44 11.08
CA LYS A 218 12.43 15.78 10.48
C LYS A 218 12.91 15.75 9.02
N GLY A 219 13.64 14.70 8.61
CA GLY A 219 14.03 14.48 7.22
C GLY A 219 12.84 14.09 6.35
N GLN A 220 11.98 13.20 6.86
CA GLN A 220 10.77 12.76 6.12
C GLN A 220 9.78 13.91 5.90
N ASP A 221 9.54 14.75 6.92
CA ASP A 221 8.68 15.93 6.79
C ASP A 221 9.18 16.87 5.67
N LYS A 222 10.51 17.07 5.59
CA LYS A 222 11.11 17.92 4.56
C LYS A 222 11.05 17.28 3.17
N LEU A 223 11.13 15.95 3.08
CA LEU A 223 10.93 15.22 1.81
C LEU A 223 9.49 15.40 1.29
N GLY A 224 8.49 15.30 2.18
CA GLY A 224 7.09 15.55 1.83
C GLY A 224 6.90 16.95 1.24
N TYR A 225 7.50 17.97 1.85
CA TYR A 225 7.47 19.33 1.31
C TYR A 225 8.18 19.46 -0.04
N LEU A 226 9.31 18.78 -0.24
CA LEU A 226 10.02 18.76 -1.53
C LEU A 226 9.14 18.15 -2.64
N PHE A 227 8.42 17.07 -2.33
CA PHE A 227 7.47 16.48 -3.28
C PHE A 227 6.30 17.41 -3.61
N SER A 228 5.79 18.18 -2.64
CA SER A 228 4.73 19.16 -2.93
C SER A 228 5.20 20.27 -3.87
N VAL A 229 6.44 20.72 -3.75
CA VAL A 229 7.05 21.70 -4.70
C VAL A 229 7.19 21.10 -6.09
N LEU A 230 7.57 19.82 -6.19
CA LEU A 230 7.65 19.12 -7.49
C LEU A 230 6.26 18.96 -8.12
N GLU A 231 5.28 18.55 -7.33
CA GLU A 231 3.88 18.40 -7.78
C GLU A 231 3.31 19.72 -8.29
N GLU A 232 3.50 20.81 -7.53
CA GLU A 232 3.12 22.17 -7.95
C GLU A 232 3.73 22.53 -9.30
N ALA A 233 5.03 22.23 -9.52
CA ALA A 233 5.71 22.53 -10.78
C ALA A 233 5.19 21.67 -11.94
N VAL A 234 4.93 20.38 -11.73
CA VAL A 234 4.43 19.47 -12.79
C VAL A 234 3.00 19.87 -13.20
N PHE A 235 2.12 20.13 -12.25
CA PHE A 235 0.76 20.60 -12.56
C PHE A 235 0.75 21.99 -13.20
N GLY A 236 1.64 22.88 -12.73
CA GLY A 236 1.76 24.25 -13.22
C GLY A 236 2.69 24.42 -14.42
N ILE A 237 3.17 23.36 -15.09
CA ILE A 237 4.23 23.43 -16.11
C ILE A 237 3.91 24.40 -17.26
N LYS A 238 2.63 24.44 -17.70
CA LYS A 238 2.19 25.39 -18.72
C LYS A 238 2.33 26.84 -18.26
N ALA A 239 1.97 27.14 -17.01
CA ALA A 239 2.12 28.47 -16.44
C ALA A 239 3.60 28.84 -16.31
N ILE A 240 4.43 27.93 -15.78
CA ILE A 240 5.88 28.14 -15.65
C ILE A 240 6.48 28.51 -17.02
N LYS A 241 6.12 27.76 -18.08
CA LYS A 241 6.57 28.01 -19.46
C LYS A 241 6.04 29.34 -20.02
N SER A 242 4.75 29.64 -19.78
CA SER A 242 4.11 30.86 -20.29
C SER A 242 4.70 32.14 -19.69
N PHE A 243 5.17 32.07 -18.43
CA PHE A 243 5.72 33.22 -17.72
C PHE A 243 7.26 33.22 -17.65
N ASN A 244 7.95 32.26 -18.30
CA ASN A 244 9.42 32.10 -18.32
C ASN A 244 10.00 32.01 -16.87
N MET A 245 9.34 31.26 -15.99
CA MET A 245 9.69 31.15 -14.56
C MET A 245 10.53 29.89 -14.25
N GLU A 246 11.12 29.23 -15.27
CA GLU A 246 11.88 27.99 -15.10
C GLU A 246 13.05 28.14 -14.13
N ASP A 247 13.83 29.21 -14.29
CA ASP A 247 15.02 29.45 -13.48
C ASP A 247 14.65 29.72 -12.00
N GLU A 248 13.57 30.45 -11.76
CA GLU A 248 13.13 30.78 -10.40
C GLU A 248 12.57 29.56 -9.68
N MET A 249 11.73 28.77 -10.36
CA MET A 249 11.22 27.51 -9.83
C MET A 249 12.34 26.49 -9.62
N SER A 250 13.33 26.43 -10.49
CA SER A 250 14.52 25.58 -10.31
C SER A 250 15.32 26.00 -9.07
N LYS A 251 15.58 27.30 -8.88
CA LYS A 251 16.28 27.83 -7.69
C LYS A 251 15.49 27.54 -6.41
N ARG A 252 14.15 27.67 -6.43
CA ARG A 252 13.29 27.33 -5.29
C ARG A 252 13.41 25.85 -4.94
N PHE A 253 13.33 24.96 -5.91
CA PHE A 253 13.49 23.52 -5.71
C PHE A 253 14.90 23.18 -5.22
N GLU A 254 15.93 23.75 -5.81
CA GLU A 254 17.34 23.53 -5.42
C GLU A 254 17.60 23.92 -3.96
N LYS A 255 17.09 25.05 -3.51
CA LYS A 255 17.21 25.51 -2.12
C LYS A 255 16.58 24.48 -1.16
N GLU A 256 15.36 24.02 -1.45
CA GLU A 256 14.65 23.04 -0.62
C GLU A 256 15.35 21.69 -0.63
N ASN A 257 15.86 21.26 -1.79
CA ASN A 257 16.61 20.02 -1.96
C ASN A 257 17.96 20.07 -1.20
N GLN A 258 18.66 21.21 -1.20
CA GLN A 258 19.87 21.38 -0.40
C GLN A 258 19.60 21.29 1.09
N GLU A 259 18.48 21.86 1.59
CA GLU A 259 18.11 21.73 3.00
C GLU A 259 17.77 20.29 3.36
N TYR A 260 17.01 19.58 2.52
CA TYR A 260 16.74 18.16 2.67
C TYR A 260 18.04 17.34 2.72
N THR A 261 18.92 17.56 1.73
CA THR A 261 20.21 16.86 1.61
C THR A 261 21.09 17.08 2.85
N ARG A 262 21.21 18.33 3.35
CA ARG A 262 21.96 18.63 4.58
C ARG A 262 21.41 17.85 5.79
N ARG A 263 20.09 17.70 5.91
CA ARG A 263 19.46 16.92 6.98
C ARG A 263 19.72 15.42 6.81
N MET A 264 19.60 14.90 5.59
CA MET A 264 19.84 13.48 5.28
C MET A 264 21.30 13.08 5.48
N ILE A 265 22.26 13.96 5.15
CA ILE A 265 23.68 13.75 5.48
C ILE A 265 23.88 13.60 6.98
N LYS A 266 23.21 14.42 7.81
CA LYS A 266 23.32 14.29 9.28
C LYS A 266 22.71 12.98 9.79
N VAL A 267 21.60 12.53 9.18
CA VAL A 267 20.96 11.24 9.50
C VAL A 267 21.88 10.09 9.11
N ALA A 268 22.41 10.11 7.87
CA ALA A 268 23.30 9.09 7.34
C ALA A 268 24.58 8.98 8.20
N LYS A 269 25.27 10.09 8.48
CA LYS A 269 26.47 10.09 9.34
C LYS A 269 26.23 9.46 10.72
N ARG A 270 25.05 9.68 11.31
CA ARG A 270 24.72 9.07 12.61
C ARG A 270 24.34 7.60 12.50
N LYS A 271 23.70 7.20 11.38
CA LYS A 271 23.38 5.81 11.11
C LYS A 271 24.66 5.00 10.91
N GLU A 272 25.56 5.50 10.07
CA GLU A 272 26.84 4.85 9.76
C GLU A 272 27.78 4.78 10.98
N LEU A 273 27.66 5.69 11.95
CA LEU A 273 28.43 5.62 13.20
C LEU A 273 28.05 4.40 14.06
N GLY A 274 26.86 3.86 13.90
CA GLY A 274 26.37 2.75 14.74
C GLY A 274 27.20 1.48 14.60
N SER A 275 27.51 1.04 13.37
CA SER A 275 28.26 -0.19 13.10
C SER A 275 29.71 -0.10 13.60
N PRO A 276 30.52 0.92 13.25
CA PRO A 276 31.90 1.06 13.76
C PRO A 276 31.96 1.13 15.29
N LEU A 277 30.97 1.79 15.91
CA LEU A 277 30.95 1.88 17.36
C LEU A 277 30.72 0.53 18.04
N ILE A 278 29.79 -0.27 17.50
CA ILE A 278 29.55 -1.62 18.00
C ILE A 278 30.79 -2.50 17.78
N GLU A 279 31.45 -2.37 16.63
CA GLU A 279 32.66 -3.12 16.30
C GLU A 279 33.81 -2.74 17.23
N LEU A 280 34.02 -1.45 17.51
CA LEU A 280 35.02 -0.97 18.49
C LEU A 280 34.74 -1.55 19.88
N LEU A 281 33.49 -1.49 20.35
CA LEU A 281 33.12 -2.05 21.66
C LEU A 281 33.35 -3.57 21.70
N ALA A 282 32.98 -4.27 20.63
CA ALA A 282 33.20 -5.71 20.51
C ALA A 282 34.71 -6.04 20.51
N THR A 283 35.53 -5.24 19.83
CA THR A 283 36.99 -5.40 19.81
C THR A 283 37.59 -5.16 21.19
N LEU A 284 37.11 -4.16 21.95
CA LEU A 284 37.53 -3.94 23.33
C LEU A 284 37.19 -5.12 24.24
N ILE A 285 35.97 -5.67 24.11
CA ILE A 285 35.57 -6.87 24.85
C ILE A 285 36.49 -8.06 24.46
N LEU A 286 36.74 -8.22 23.16
CA LEU A 286 37.61 -9.27 22.65
C LEU A 286 39.04 -9.16 23.17
N ALA A 287 39.60 -7.95 23.21
CA ALA A 287 40.92 -7.70 23.77
C ALA A 287 41.01 -8.10 25.26
N VAL A 288 39.98 -7.76 26.04
CA VAL A 288 39.88 -8.16 27.46
C VAL A 288 39.80 -9.69 27.58
N ILE A 289 38.98 -10.34 26.73
CA ILE A 289 38.86 -11.81 26.67
C ILE A 289 40.21 -12.45 26.35
N VAL A 290 40.97 -11.91 25.39
CA VAL A 290 42.29 -12.44 25.01
C VAL A 290 43.29 -12.29 26.15
N VAL A 291 43.35 -11.15 26.83
CA VAL A 291 44.23 -10.95 27.95
C VAL A 291 43.89 -11.87 29.13
N PHE A 292 42.62 -11.93 29.52
CA PHE A 292 42.15 -12.78 30.62
C PHE A 292 42.27 -14.26 30.26
N GLY A 293 41.82 -14.67 29.06
CA GLY A 293 41.95 -16.03 28.56
C GLY A 293 43.40 -16.45 28.40
N GLY A 294 44.28 -15.52 27.98
CA GLY A 294 45.74 -15.75 27.92
C GLY A 294 46.33 -16.02 29.30
N SER A 295 45.89 -15.31 30.35
CA SER A 295 46.34 -15.59 31.72
C SER A 295 45.93 -17.00 32.20
N LEU A 296 44.73 -17.47 31.79
CA LEU A 296 44.28 -18.83 32.10
C LEU A 296 45.07 -19.90 31.31
N VAL A 297 45.49 -19.58 30.09
CA VAL A 297 46.38 -20.46 29.30
C VAL A 297 47.76 -20.56 29.91
N ILE A 298 48.36 -19.45 30.31
CA ILE A 298 49.66 -19.41 30.98
C ILE A 298 49.61 -20.15 32.33
N GLY A 299 48.50 -20.02 33.06
CA GLY A 299 48.23 -20.75 34.32
C GLY A 299 47.92 -22.24 34.14
N GLY A 300 47.82 -22.75 32.90
CA GLY A 300 47.52 -24.16 32.61
C GLY A 300 46.06 -24.56 32.81
N GLU A 301 45.15 -23.61 33.08
CA GLU A 301 43.72 -23.87 33.27
C GLU A 301 42.97 -24.03 31.92
N LEU A 302 43.51 -23.47 30.84
CA LEU A 302 42.87 -23.48 29.51
C LEU A 302 43.86 -23.84 28.42
N ARG A 303 43.43 -24.65 27.43
CA ARG A 303 44.27 -24.96 26.24
C ARG A 303 44.28 -23.79 25.25
N PRO A 304 45.40 -23.46 24.59
CA PRO A 304 45.47 -22.37 23.60
C PRO A 304 44.44 -22.49 22.46
N ALA A 305 44.23 -23.73 21.94
CA ALA A 305 43.24 -23.99 20.88
C ALA A 305 41.81 -23.64 21.30
N ILE A 306 41.46 -23.87 22.57
CA ILE A 306 40.14 -23.56 23.12
C ILE A 306 39.97 -22.05 23.27
N LEU A 307 41.01 -21.29 23.63
CA LEU A 307 40.96 -19.81 23.64
C LEU A 307 40.67 -19.26 22.25
N ILE A 308 41.37 -19.76 21.22
CA ILE A 308 41.14 -19.34 19.83
C ILE A 308 39.72 -19.67 19.40
N PHE A 309 39.22 -20.86 19.71
CA PHE A 309 37.82 -21.24 19.43
C PHE A 309 36.82 -20.32 20.13
N PHE A 310 37.07 -19.99 21.40
CA PHE A 310 36.23 -19.05 22.15
C PHE A 310 36.16 -17.69 21.44
N VAL A 311 37.29 -17.13 21.02
CA VAL A 311 37.40 -15.87 20.30
C VAL A 311 36.60 -15.90 18.99
N ILE A 312 36.71 -17.00 18.22
CA ILE A 312 35.98 -17.19 16.96
C ILE A 312 34.47 -17.25 17.21
N VAL A 313 34.01 -18.06 18.18
CA VAL A 313 32.58 -18.18 18.51
C VAL A 313 32.02 -16.85 19.04
N PHE A 314 32.78 -16.14 19.90
CA PHE A 314 32.39 -14.81 20.39
C PHE A 314 32.22 -13.81 19.25
N SER A 315 33.15 -13.80 18.27
CA SER A 315 33.06 -12.89 17.12
C SER A 315 31.79 -13.11 16.29
N ARG A 316 31.22 -14.33 16.32
CA ARG A 316 29.98 -14.70 15.61
C ARG A 316 28.69 -14.18 16.27
N ILE A 317 28.77 -13.72 17.53
CA ILE A 317 27.63 -13.09 18.22
C ILE A 317 27.45 -11.63 17.76
N ILE A 318 28.53 -10.97 17.28
CA ILE A 318 28.50 -9.54 16.93
C ILE A 318 27.51 -9.23 15.81
N PRO A 319 27.49 -9.92 14.63
CA PRO A 319 26.56 -9.62 13.57
C PRO A 319 25.07 -9.80 13.96
N PRO A 320 24.62 -10.87 14.62
CA PRO A 320 23.26 -10.99 15.14
C PRO A 320 22.90 -9.87 16.12
N ALA A 321 23.82 -9.46 17.01
CA ALA A 321 23.58 -8.36 17.93
C ALA A 321 23.37 -7.01 17.20
N GLN A 322 24.15 -6.75 16.16
CA GLN A 322 23.97 -5.57 15.29
C GLN A 322 22.62 -5.65 14.53
N ALA A 323 22.23 -6.83 14.04
CA ALA A 323 20.98 -7.06 13.34
C ALA A 323 19.77 -6.74 14.23
N VAL A 324 19.78 -7.12 15.51
CA VAL A 324 18.70 -6.82 16.48
C VAL A 324 18.50 -5.30 16.62
N VAL A 325 19.60 -4.52 16.71
CA VAL A 325 19.52 -3.04 16.83
C VAL A 325 18.92 -2.43 15.55
N SER A 326 19.37 -2.89 14.39
CA SER A 326 18.89 -2.43 13.08
C SER A 326 17.41 -2.80 12.87
N ALA A 327 17.02 -4.01 13.26
CA ALA A 327 15.65 -4.49 13.16
C ALA A 327 14.69 -3.69 14.05
N TYR A 328 15.10 -3.27 15.24
CA TYR A 328 14.28 -2.41 16.11
C TYR A 328 13.93 -1.07 15.45
N TYR A 329 14.90 -0.46 14.74
CA TYR A 329 14.64 0.77 13.97
C TYR A 329 13.66 0.54 12.82
N ASN A 330 13.90 -0.52 12.01
CA ASN A 330 13.03 -0.88 10.89
C ASN A 330 11.61 -1.22 11.37
N LEU A 331 11.50 -1.85 12.53
CA LEU A 331 10.22 -2.20 13.17
C LEU A 331 9.40 -0.95 13.53
N GLN A 332 10.05 0.12 13.99
CA GLN A 332 9.35 1.39 14.26
C GLN A 332 8.86 2.04 12.96
N LYS A 333 9.67 2.03 11.89
CA LYS A 333 9.29 2.57 10.59
C LYS A 333 8.12 1.80 9.99
N GLY A 334 8.19 0.47 9.98
CA GLY A 334 7.11 -0.40 9.51
C GLY A 334 5.85 -0.31 10.37
N SER A 335 5.97 -0.07 11.69
CA SER A 335 4.82 0.15 12.56
C SER A 335 4.04 1.43 12.21
N ALA A 336 4.74 2.49 11.83
CA ALA A 336 4.11 3.73 11.39
C ALA A 336 3.42 3.55 10.03
N ALA A 337 4.09 2.92 9.07
CA ALA A 337 3.52 2.58 7.77
C ALA A 337 2.29 1.65 7.89
N ALA A 338 2.40 0.62 8.74
CA ALA A 338 1.27 -0.26 9.07
C ALA A 338 0.09 0.52 9.68
N GLY A 339 0.37 1.51 10.52
CA GLY A 339 -0.66 2.39 11.08
C GLY A 339 -1.48 3.07 9.99
N ARG A 340 -0.83 3.65 8.99
CA ARG A 340 -1.49 4.33 7.86
C ARG A 340 -2.27 3.37 6.96
N ILE A 341 -1.77 2.16 6.72
CA ILE A 341 -2.49 1.13 5.97
C ILE A 341 -3.75 0.68 6.73
N PHE A 342 -3.60 0.39 8.03
CA PHE A 342 -4.75 -0.06 8.83
C PHE A 342 -5.74 1.06 9.15
N GLU A 343 -5.34 2.32 9.11
CA GLU A 343 -6.26 3.46 9.18
C GLU A 343 -7.28 3.43 8.03
N VAL A 344 -6.85 3.04 6.82
CA VAL A 344 -7.78 2.84 5.69
C VAL A 344 -8.57 1.55 5.85
N LEU A 345 -7.91 0.43 6.20
CA LEU A 345 -8.57 -0.87 6.37
C LEU A 345 -9.57 -0.92 7.53
N ASP A 346 -9.46 -0.02 8.49
CA ASP A 346 -10.37 0.08 9.65
C ASP A 346 -11.48 1.12 9.41
N GLN A 347 -11.48 1.78 8.25
CA GLN A 347 -12.55 2.71 7.90
C GLN A 347 -13.85 1.91 7.74
N ASP A 348 -14.85 2.26 8.52
CA ASP A 348 -16.18 1.66 8.38
C ASP A 348 -16.82 2.14 7.07
N GLU A 349 -17.57 1.25 6.43
CA GLU A 349 -18.44 1.63 5.31
C GLU A 349 -19.51 2.60 5.83
N CYS A 350 -19.49 3.83 5.33
CA CYS A 350 -20.50 4.82 5.72
C CYS A 350 -21.91 4.49 5.21
N ILE A 351 -22.00 3.67 4.14
CA ILE A 351 -23.28 3.30 3.52
C ILE A 351 -23.51 1.81 3.74
N LYS A 352 -24.23 1.48 4.81
CA LYS A 352 -24.59 0.09 5.15
C LYS A 352 -25.95 -0.27 4.57
N GLU A 353 -26.06 -1.45 4.00
CA GLU A 353 -27.36 -2.03 3.67
C GLU A 353 -28.08 -2.48 4.95
N CYS A 354 -29.41 -2.37 4.94
CA CYS A 354 -30.22 -2.98 5.98
C CYS A 354 -30.20 -4.50 5.85
N ASP A 355 -30.26 -5.23 6.95
CA ASP A 355 -30.26 -6.71 6.97
C ASP A 355 -31.36 -7.34 6.07
N ASN A 356 -32.49 -6.63 5.90
CA ASN A 356 -33.61 -7.05 5.05
C ASN A 356 -33.80 -6.09 3.85
N ALA A 357 -32.74 -5.73 3.14
CA ALA A 357 -32.80 -4.80 2.03
C ALA A 357 -33.71 -5.32 0.90
N ILE A 358 -34.63 -4.46 0.45
CA ILE A 358 -35.61 -4.79 -0.59
C ILE A 358 -34.92 -4.79 -1.97
N VAL A 359 -35.00 -5.91 -2.69
CA VAL A 359 -34.53 -6.00 -4.07
C VAL A 359 -35.66 -5.51 -5.00
N LYS A 360 -35.47 -4.32 -5.57
CA LYS A 360 -36.41 -3.72 -6.52
C LYS A 360 -35.82 -3.75 -7.92
N THR A 361 -36.55 -4.37 -8.87
CA THR A 361 -36.10 -4.57 -10.25
C THR A 361 -36.83 -3.69 -11.27
N THR A 362 -37.95 -3.10 -10.89
CA THR A 362 -38.77 -2.22 -11.75
C THR A 362 -38.95 -0.84 -11.14
N PHE A 363 -39.19 0.14 -11.99
CA PHE A 363 -39.59 1.48 -11.62
C PHE A 363 -40.95 1.77 -12.28
N ASP A 364 -42.00 2.00 -11.47
CA ASP A 364 -43.37 1.96 -11.95
C ASP A 364 -44.14 3.27 -11.82
N HIS A 365 -43.82 4.14 -10.85
CA HIS A 365 -44.62 5.35 -10.56
C HIS A 365 -43.79 6.63 -10.52
N ASN A 366 -43.02 6.85 -9.46
CA ASN A 366 -42.36 8.16 -9.23
C ASN A 366 -41.11 8.04 -8.35
N ILE A 367 -40.34 9.14 -8.32
CA ILE A 367 -39.22 9.39 -7.40
C ILE A 367 -39.63 10.57 -6.54
N GLU A 368 -39.55 10.46 -5.22
CA GLU A 368 -39.95 11.49 -4.28
C GLU A 368 -38.78 11.88 -3.35
N TYR A 369 -38.55 13.17 -3.22
CA TYR A 369 -37.67 13.75 -2.22
C TYR A 369 -38.54 14.42 -1.16
N HIS A 370 -38.47 13.96 0.09
CA HIS A 370 -39.23 14.46 1.22
C HIS A 370 -38.35 15.17 2.23
N ASN A 371 -38.41 16.50 2.27
CA ASN A 371 -37.65 17.35 3.20
C ASN A 371 -36.14 17.01 3.23
N VAL A 372 -35.55 16.73 2.08
CA VAL A 372 -34.18 16.26 1.97
C VAL A 372 -33.19 17.39 2.26
N SER A 373 -32.33 17.18 3.26
CA SER A 373 -31.20 18.05 3.57
C SER A 373 -29.91 17.25 3.55
N PHE A 374 -28.81 17.90 3.15
CA PHE A 374 -27.51 17.26 3.06
C PHE A 374 -26.35 18.22 3.32
N ALA A 375 -25.35 17.77 4.07
CA ALA A 375 -24.07 18.43 4.26
C ALA A 375 -22.91 17.43 4.09
N TYR A 376 -21.80 17.86 3.47
CA TYR A 376 -20.59 17.04 3.41
C TYR A 376 -19.90 17.00 4.78
N THR A 377 -19.54 15.80 5.23
CA THR A 377 -18.89 15.59 6.54
C THR A 377 -17.49 16.20 6.66
N ASP A 378 -16.81 16.43 5.54
CA ASP A 378 -15.46 17.02 5.51
C ASP A 378 -15.47 18.56 5.58
N ASP A 379 -16.62 19.21 5.47
CA ASP A 379 -16.74 20.67 5.54
C ASP A 379 -16.84 21.13 7.00
N LYS A 380 -15.77 21.78 7.46
CA LYS A 380 -15.69 22.36 8.83
C LYS A 380 -16.75 23.42 9.12
N SER A 381 -17.41 23.93 8.07
CA SER A 381 -18.45 24.95 8.19
C SER A 381 -19.81 24.38 8.61
N ASN A 382 -20.01 23.07 8.50
CA ASN A 382 -21.28 22.37 8.80
C ASN A 382 -22.51 23.00 8.09
N THR A 383 -22.29 23.65 6.93
CA THR A 383 -23.35 24.30 6.15
C THR A 383 -24.07 23.28 5.27
N ASN A 384 -25.38 23.28 5.30
CA ASN A 384 -26.18 22.46 4.41
C ASN A 384 -25.92 22.84 2.95
N VAL A 385 -25.52 21.87 2.12
CA VAL A 385 -25.45 22.04 0.66
C VAL A 385 -26.83 21.91 0.02
N LEU A 386 -27.70 21.10 0.63
CA LEU A 386 -29.11 20.99 0.30
C LEU A 386 -29.91 21.24 1.57
N ASP A 387 -30.98 22.07 1.46
CA ASP A 387 -31.81 22.46 2.59
C ASP A 387 -33.30 22.31 2.24
N ASN A 388 -33.95 21.32 2.87
CA ASN A 388 -35.40 21.07 2.80
C ASN A 388 -35.94 20.91 1.36
N ILE A 389 -35.28 20.06 0.56
CA ILE A 389 -35.71 19.80 -0.83
C ILE A 389 -36.95 18.90 -0.83
N ASN A 390 -37.98 19.35 -1.52
CA ASN A 390 -39.21 18.62 -1.80
C ASN A 390 -39.41 18.55 -3.31
N LEU A 391 -39.40 17.32 -3.89
CA LEU A 391 -39.50 17.13 -5.32
C LEU A 391 -40.20 15.79 -5.61
N ASN A 392 -41.12 15.79 -6.57
CA ASN A 392 -41.75 14.58 -7.10
C ASN A 392 -41.51 14.50 -8.61
N ILE A 393 -40.99 13.37 -9.08
CA ILE A 393 -40.66 13.11 -10.47
C ILE A 393 -41.46 11.89 -10.95
N GLU A 394 -42.45 12.12 -11.81
CA GLU A 394 -43.28 11.06 -12.35
C GLU A 394 -42.53 10.22 -13.40
N LYS A 395 -42.88 8.94 -13.53
CA LYS A 395 -42.33 8.03 -14.54
C LYS A 395 -42.50 8.60 -15.95
N GLY A 396 -41.43 8.52 -16.74
CA GLY A 396 -41.41 8.99 -18.13
C GLY A 396 -41.23 10.49 -18.31
N LYS A 397 -41.10 11.28 -17.22
CA LYS A 397 -40.85 12.71 -17.27
C LYS A 397 -39.37 13.06 -17.32
N THR A 398 -39.06 14.13 -18.02
CA THR A 398 -37.74 14.75 -18.05
C THR A 398 -37.73 16.00 -17.20
N ILE A 399 -36.91 16.01 -16.15
CA ILE A 399 -36.72 17.17 -15.25
C ILE A 399 -35.35 17.80 -15.55
N ALA A 400 -35.36 19.10 -15.84
CA ALA A 400 -34.13 19.88 -15.97
C ALA A 400 -33.83 20.62 -14.67
N ILE A 401 -32.60 20.47 -14.14
CA ILE A 401 -32.13 21.18 -12.96
C ILE A 401 -31.17 22.28 -13.42
N VAL A 402 -31.49 23.52 -13.11
CA VAL A 402 -30.69 24.71 -13.48
C VAL A 402 -30.36 25.54 -12.24
N GLY A 403 -29.31 26.34 -12.32
CA GLY A 403 -28.91 27.23 -11.21
C GLY A 403 -27.45 27.61 -11.29
N PRO A 404 -26.97 28.56 -10.50
CA PRO A 404 -25.57 28.96 -10.47
C PRO A 404 -24.64 27.84 -10.02
N SER A 405 -23.34 28.00 -10.27
CA SER A 405 -22.33 27.05 -9.76
C SER A 405 -22.38 27.02 -8.23
N GLY A 406 -22.27 25.82 -7.63
CA GLY A 406 -22.39 25.66 -6.18
C GLY A 406 -23.82 25.67 -5.61
N ALA A 407 -24.86 25.72 -6.44
CA ALA A 407 -26.27 25.68 -5.97
C ALA A 407 -26.72 24.31 -5.42
N GLY A 408 -25.88 23.25 -5.51
CA GLY A 408 -26.19 21.90 -5.02
C GLY A 408 -26.76 20.93 -6.07
N LYS A 409 -26.74 21.28 -7.36
CA LYS A 409 -27.33 20.48 -8.46
C LYS A 409 -26.78 19.05 -8.52
N THR A 410 -25.46 18.90 -8.64
CA THR A 410 -24.78 17.59 -8.69
C THR A 410 -25.01 16.81 -7.39
N THR A 411 -24.96 17.48 -6.24
CA THR A 411 -25.25 16.84 -4.95
C THR A 411 -26.67 16.26 -4.91
N LEU A 412 -27.67 16.98 -5.43
CA LEU A 412 -29.06 16.50 -5.46
C LEU A 412 -29.20 15.19 -6.25
N VAL A 413 -28.56 15.09 -7.41
CA VAL A 413 -28.65 13.90 -8.26
C VAL A 413 -27.79 12.75 -7.74
N ASP A 414 -26.67 13.02 -7.05
CA ASP A 414 -25.77 12.00 -6.47
C ASP A 414 -26.39 11.29 -5.26
N LEU A 415 -27.40 11.89 -4.62
CA LEU A 415 -28.13 11.23 -3.53
C LEU A 415 -29.03 10.10 -4.04
N LEU A 416 -29.55 10.16 -5.28
CA LEU A 416 -30.47 9.16 -5.81
C LEU A 416 -29.84 7.76 -5.98
N PRO A 417 -28.63 7.60 -6.56
CA PRO A 417 -27.96 6.30 -6.62
C PRO A 417 -27.29 5.91 -5.29
N ARG A 418 -27.58 6.69 -4.23
CA ARG A 418 -27.06 6.50 -2.88
C ARG A 418 -25.53 6.46 -2.87
N PHE A 419 -24.89 7.49 -3.48
CA PHE A 419 -23.44 7.73 -3.29
C PHE A 419 -23.17 8.40 -1.94
N TYR A 420 -24.18 9.07 -1.40
CA TYR A 420 -24.23 9.67 -0.09
C TYR A 420 -25.61 9.42 0.53
N ASP A 421 -25.71 9.33 1.85
CA ASP A 421 -26.97 9.30 2.58
C ASP A 421 -27.39 10.72 2.96
N CYS A 422 -28.68 11.02 2.96
CA CYS A 422 -29.23 12.29 3.39
C CYS A 422 -28.91 12.55 4.87
N THR A 423 -28.63 13.81 5.22
CA THR A 423 -28.48 14.22 6.63
C THR A 423 -29.85 14.30 7.34
N ALA A 424 -30.88 14.69 6.61
CA ALA A 424 -32.29 14.70 7.07
C ALA A 424 -33.21 14.47 5.89
N GLY A 425 -34.45 14.03 6.16
CA GLY A 425 -35.42 13.67 5.14
C GLY A 425 -35.19 12.30 4.54
N GLN A 426 -35.83 11.98 3.43
CA GLN A 426 -35.71 10.71 2.74
C GLN A 426 -36.02 10.85 1.25
N ILE A 427 -35.43 9.92 0.46
CA ILE A 427 -35.72 9.77 -0.98
C ILE A 427 -36.41 8.42 -1.15
N LEU A 428 -37.52 8.41 -1.89
CA LEU A 428 -38.30 7.22 -2.17
C LEU A 428 -38.35 6.95 -3.69
N ILE A 429 -38.39 5.67 -4.06
CA ILE A 429 -38.70 5.21 -5.41
C ILE A 429 -39.94 4.32 -5.31
N ASP A 430 -41.04 4.72 -5.96
CA ASP A 430 -42.35 4.06 -5.88
C ASP A 430 -42.79 3.83 -4.41
N GLY A 431 -42.62 4.83 -3.54
CA GLY A 431 -42.97 4.77 -2.13
C GLY A 431 -42.01 4.00 -1.23
N VAL A 432 -40.92 3.40 -1.76
CA VAL A 432 -39.93 2.66 -0.98
C VAL A 432 -38.70 3.55 -0.73
N PRO A 433 -38.29 3.78 0.53
CA PRO A 433 -37.09 4.54 0.85
C PRO A 433 -35.84 3.88 0.24
N ILE A 434 -34.96 4.66 -0.42
CA ILE A 434 -33.72 4.15 -1.02
C ILE A 434 -32.76 3.55 0.03
N THR A 435 -32.88 3.95 1.30
CA THR A 435 -32.10 3.42 2.42
C THR A 435 -32.48 1.97 2.77
N GLN A 436 -33.70 1.56 2.43
CA GLN A 436 -34.19 0.19 2.62
C GLN A 436 -34.02 -0.70 1.38
N MET A 437 -33.54 -0.13 0.27
CA MET A 437 -33.28 -0.89 -0.95
C MET A 437 -31.88 -1.53 -0.93
N ASN A 438 -31.77 -2.67 -1.60
CA ASN A 438 -30.48 -3.24 -1.94
C ASN A 438 -29.74 -2.29 -2.90
N ILE A 439 -28.50 -1.92 -2.58
CA ILE A 439 -27.74 -0.90 -3.32
C ILE A 439 -27.50 -1.34 -4.77
N ASN A 440 -27.26 -2.62 -5.02
CA ASN A 440 -27.04 -3.13 -6.37
C ASN A 440 -28.33 -2.99 -7.22
N SER A 441 -29.50 -3.34 -6.66
CA SER A 441 -30.77 -3.20 -7.35
C SER A 441 -31.10 -1.73 -7.61
N LEU A 442 -30.89 -0.82 -6.64
CA LEU A 442 -31.06 0.60 -6.81
C LEU A 442 -30.17 1.16 -7.94
N ARG A 443 -28.90 0.80 -7.94
CA ARG A 443 -27.96 1.23 -8.99
C ARG A 443 -28.20 0.58 -10.34
N GLN A 444 -28.86 -0.58 -10.40
CA GLN A 444 -29.34 -1.15 -11.66
C GLN A 444 -30.50 -0.35 -12.28
N LEU A 445 -31.38 0.20 -11.46
CA LEU A 445 -32.47 1.08 -11.91
C LEU A 445 -31.98 2.43 -12.43
N THR A 446 -30.77 2.88 -12.05
CA THR A 446 -30.22 4.18 -12.41
C THR A 446 -29.10 4.07 -13.44
N GLY A 447 -29.06 4.96 -14.41
CA GLY A 447 -27.95 5.14 -15.36
C GLY A 447 -27.42 6.55 -15.27
N ILE A 448 -26.08 6.69 -15.22
CA ILE A 448 -25.43 7.97 -15.04
C ILE A 448 -24.54 8.25 -16.24
N VAL A 449 -24.70 9.43 -16.83
CA VAL A 449 -23.76 10.03 -17.79
C VAL A 449 -23.19 11.28 -17.13
N SER A 450 -21.94 11.19 -16.66
CA SER A 450 -21.27 12.27 -15.95
C SER A 450 -20.63 13.28 -16.91
N GLN A 451 -20.35 14.48 -16.40
CA GLN A 451 -19.65 15.55 -17.10
C GLN A 451 -18.28 15.08 -17.61
N GLU A 452 -17.48 14.42 -16.76
CA GLU A 452 -16.24 13.75 -17.15
C GLU A 452 -16.51 12.30 -17.52
N SER A 453 -16.35 11.96 -18.80
CA SER A 453 -16.47 10.57 -19.28
C SER A 453 -15.27 9.75 -18.84
N ILE A 454 -15.43 8.97 -17.76
CA ILE A 454 -14.39 8.09 -17.24
C ILE A 454 -14.36 6.82 -18.08
N LEU A 455 -13.25 6.61 -18.80
CA LEU A 455 -12.96 5.39 -19.54
C LEU A 455 -11.75 4.67 -18.93
N PHE A 456 -11.78 3.35 -18.98
CA PHE A 456 -10.71 2.50 -18.45
C PHE A 456 -9.72 2.13 -19.54
N ASN A 457 -8.48 1.85 -19.16
CA ASN A 457 -7.44 1.38 -20.06
C ASN A 457 -7.75 -0.04 -20.53
N ASP A 458 -8.65 -0.14 -21.47
CA ASP A 458 -9.16 -1.38 -22.06
C ASP A 458 -9.67 -1.10 -23.48
N SER A 459 -10.19 -2.11 -24.17
CA SER A 459 -10.81 -1.96 -25.48
C SER A 459 -12.07 -1.10 -25.44
N VAL A 460 -12.46 -0.53 -26.57
CA VAL A 460 -13.74 0.17 -26.73
C VAL A 460 -14.91 -0.77 -26.37
N MET A 461 -14.86 -2.03 -26.82
CA MET A 461 -15.84 -3.06 -26.52
C MET A 461 -16.09 -3.20 -25.02
N HIS A 462 -15.02 -3.41 -24.23
CA HIS A 462 -15.11 -3.56 -22.77
C HIS A 462 -15.54 -2.27 -22.09
N ASN A 463 -15.16 -1.10 -22.61
CA ASN A 463 -15.62 0.18 -22.07
C ASN A 463 -17.11 0.40 -22.26
N ILE A 464 -17.70 0.00 -23.40
CA ILE A 464 -19.15 0.09 -23.62
C ILE A 464 -19.87 -0.96 -22.76
N ALA A 465 -19.35 -2.20 -22.70
CA ALA A 465 -19.94 -3.30 -21.92
C ALA A 465 -19.61 -3.26 -20.43
N PHE A 466 -19.05 -2.15 -19.93
CA PHE A 466 -18.59 -2.04 -18.53
C PHE A 466 -19.72 -2.33 -17.54
N GLY A 467 -19.48 -3.30 -16.64
CA GLY A 467 -20.45 -3.75 -15.64
C GLY A 467 -21.32 -4.94 -16.08
N LEU A 468 -21.20 -5.41 -17.32
CA LEU A 468 -21.86 -6.63 -17.80
C LEU A 468 -20.91 -7.83 -17.71
N ARG A 469 -21.42 -8.98 -17.27
CA ARG A 469 -20.63 -10.23 -17.18
C ARG A 469 -20.48 -10.90 -18.54
N ASP A 470 -21.57 -10.92 -19.32
CA ASP A 470 -21.62 -11.52 -20.66
C ASP A 470 -21.72 -10.40 -21.71
N ILE A 471 -20.72 -10.33 -22.58
CA ILE A 471 -20.63 -9.30 -23.61
C ILE A 471 -21.28 -9.84 -24.89
N ASP A 472 -22.46 -9.31 -25.21
CA ASP A 472 -23.14 -9.54 -26.47
C ASP A 472 -22.65 -8.49 -27.49
N THR A 473 -21.82 -8.92 -28.42
CA THR A 473 -21.17 -8.05 -29.40
C THR A 473 -22.20 -7.29 -30.26
N GLU A 474 -23.30 -7.91 -30.63
CA GLU A 474 -24.33 -7.26 -31.45
C GLU A 474 -25.04 -6.15 -30.68
N LYS A 475 -25.34 -6.39 -29.40
CA LYS A 475 -25.93 -5.35 -28.52
C LYS A 475 -24.98 -4.18 -28.29
N VAL A 476 -23.68 -4.46 -28.13
CA VAL A 476 -22.65 -3.40 -27.99
C VAL A 476 -22.58 -2.54 -29.25
N ILE A 477 -22.54 -3.16 -30.44
CA ILE A 477 -22.52 -2.45 -31.72
C ILE A 477 -23.80 -1.63 -31.90
N ASN A 478 -24.95 -2.19 -31.56
CA ASN A 478 -26.23 -1.47 -31.66
C ASN A 478 -26.27 -0.28 -30.71
N ALA A 479 -25.81 -0.42 -29.47
CA ALA A 479 -25.70 0.67 -28.52
C ALA A 479 -24.76 1.77 -29.03
N ALA A 480 -23.63 1.39 -29.64
CA ALA A 480 -22.69 2.33 -30.23
C ALA A 480 -23.30 3.09 -31.44
N LYS A 481 -24.08 2.43 -32.27
CA LYS A 481 -24.84 3.06 -33.38
C LYS A 481 -25.85 4.08 -32.87
N ILE A 482 -26.62 3.74 -31.85
CA ILE A 482 -27.60 4.66 -31.24
C ILE A 482 -26.88 5.88 -30.63
N ALA A 483 -25.68 5.68 -30.08
CA ALA A 483 -24.86 6.73 -29.50
C ALA A 483 -24.04 7.52 -30.54
N ASN A 484 -24.22 7.33 -31.84
CA ASN A 484 -23.41 7.91 -32.91
C ASN A 484 -21.91 7.64 -32.74
N ALA A 485 -21.54 6.51 -32.13
CA ALA A 485 -20.14 6.14 -31.86
C ALA A 485 -19.55 5.15 -32.88
N ASP A 486 -20.38 4.33 -33.54
CA ASP A 486 -19.96 3.26 -34.45
C ASP A 486 -19.07 3.77 -35.59
N GLU A 487 -19.39 4.92 -36.17
CA GLU A 487 -18.65 5.49 -37.30
C GLU A 487 -17.19 5.78 -36.97
N PHE A 488 -16.91 6.40 -35.82
CA PHE A 488 -15.51 6.66 -35.45
C PHE A 488 -14.82 5.41 -34.90
N ILE A 489 -15.55 4.50 -34.21
CA ILE A 489 -14.99 3.28 -33.68
C ILE A 489 -14.46 2.38 -34.80
N THR A 490 -15.22 2.24 -35.90
CA THR A 490 -14.82 1.43 -37.07
C THR A 490 -13.58 1.99 -37.79
N LYS A 491 -13.30 3.29 -37.66
CA LYS A 491 -12.10 3.94 -38.20
C LYS A 491 -10.85 3.75 -37.31
N LEU A 492 -11.00 3.24 -36.09
CA LEU A 492 -9.85 2.95 -35.21
C LEU A 492 -9.06 1.72 -35.73
N PRO A 493 -7.76 1.60 -35.43
CA PRO A 493 -6.89 0.56 -36.00
C PRO A 493 -7.42 -0.86 -35.86
N ASN A 494 -8.04 -1.20 -34.71
CA ASN A 494 -8.64 -2.53 -34.43
C ASN A 494 -10.16 -2.42 -34.17
N GLY A 495 -10.82 -1.34 -34.63
CA GLY A 495 -12.25 -1.12 -34.41
C GLY A 495 -12.62 -1.18 -32.92
N TYR A 496 -13.64 -1.96 -32.58
CA TYR A 496 -14.12 -2.17 -31.21
C TYR A 496 -13.07 -2.79 -30.26
N TYR A 497 -12.07 -3.48 -30.79
CA TYR A 497 -11.01 -4.11 -29.99
C TYR A 497 -9.80 -3.19 -29.79
N THR A 498 -9.87 -1.94 -30.25
CA THR A 498 -8.80 -0.94 -30.02
C THR A 498 -8.73 -0.61 -28.53
N ASN A 499 -7.53 -0.75 -27.93
CA ASN A 499 -7.26 -0.25 -26.59
C ASN A 499 -7.13 1.27 -26.64
N ILE A 500 -7.91 1.97 -25.82
CA ILE A 500 -8.00 3.44 -25.81
C ILE A 500 -7.04 4.13 -24.85
N GLY A 501 -6.18 3.36 -24.18
CA GLY A 501 -5.19 3.87 -23.23
C GLY A 501 -5.79 4.42 -21.94
N ASP A 502 -4.94 5.04 -21.15
CA ASP A 502 -5.35 5.60 -19.84
C ASP A 502 -6.37 6.72 -20.04
N ARG A 503 -7.54 6.57 -19.37
CA ARG A 503 -8.66 7.53 -19.42
C ARG A 503 -9.15 7.85 -20.84
N GLY A 504 -8.83 7.03 -21.84
CA GLY A 504 -9.20 7.29 -23.23
C GLY A 504 -8.52 8.53 -23.83
N LEU A 505 -7.28 8.83 -23.44
CA LEU A 505 -6.52 10.01 -23.91
C LEU A 505 -6.30 10.04 -25.43
N THR A 506 -6.41 8.90 -26.11
CA THR A 506 -6.32 8.79 -27.57
C THR A 506 -7.57 9.28 -28.29
N LEU A 507 -8.67 9.51 -27.57
CA LEU A 507 -9.97 9.93 -28.11
C LEU A 507 -10.24 11.41 -27.84
N SER A 508 -11.02 12.04 -28.73
CA SER A 508 -11.55 13.39 -28.48
C SER A 508 -12.57 13.41 -27.33
N GLY A 509 -12.85 14.59 -26.76
CA GLY A 509 -13.86 14.77 -25.72
C GLY A 509 -15.22 14.19 -26.13
N GLY A 510 -15.70 14.54 -27.32
CA GLY A 510 -16.96 14.06 -27.87
C GLY A 510 -16.99 12.56 -28.16
N GLN A 511 -15.85 11.96 -28.56
CA GLN A 511 -15.72 10.51 -28.73
C GLN A 511 -15.85 9.77 -27.40
N ARG A 512 -15.15 10.26 -26.35
CA ARG A 512 -15.28 9.71 -24.98
C ARG A 512 -16.71 9.78 -24.49
N GLN A 513 -17.38 10.93 -24.70
CA GLN A 513 -18.75 11.14 -24.29
C GLN A 513 -19.71 10.13 -24.97
N ARG A 514 -19.59 9.95 -26.30
CA ARG A 514 -20.41 9.00 -27.06
C ARG A 514 -20.20 7.55 -26.60
N ILE A 515 -18.99 7.15 -26.20
CA ILE A 515 -18.76 5.83 -25.56
C ILE A 515 -19.48 5.74 -24.22
N SER A 516 -19.45 6.79 -23.39
CA SER A 516 -20.18 6.83 -22.12
C SER A 516 -21.71 6.75 -22.31
N ILE A 517 -22.23 7.41 -23.33
CA ILE A 517 -23.65 7.32 -23.72
C ILE A 517 -23.98 5.90 -24.21
N ALA A 518 -23.13 5.28 -25.05
CA ALA A 518 -23.30 3.90 -25.50
C ALA A 518 -23.36 2.91 -24.32
N ARG A 519 -22.52 3.13 -23.28
CA ARG A 519 -22.57 2.37 -22.02
C ARG A 519 -23.92 2.49 -21.32
N ALA A 520 -24.48 3.70 -21.24
CA ALA A 520 -25.79 3.95 -20.64
C ALA A 520 -26.92 3.34 -21.46
N ILE A 521 -26.84 3.40 -22.80
CA ILE A 521 -27.81 2.76 -23.70
C ILE A 521 -27.80 1.23 -23.53
N LEU A 522 -26.62 0.63 -23.48
CA LEU A 522 -26.48 -0.83 -23.33
C LEU A 522 -27.02 -1.31 -21.97
N LYS A 523 -26.79 -0.55 -20.90
CA LYS A 523 -27.33 -0.82 -19.56
C LYS A 523 -28.84 -0.75 -19.51
N ASN A 524 -29.47 0.11 -20.33
CA ASN A 524 -30.92 0.31 -20.48
C ASN A 524 -31.67 0.56 -19.16
N PRO A 525 -31.28 1.51 -18.32
CA PRO A 525 -31.93 1.77 -17.03
C PRO A 525 -33.22 2.56 -17.22
N PRO A 526 -34.27 2.38 -16.37
CA PRO A 526 -35.50 3.16 -16.42
C PRO A 526 -35.32 4.62 -15.93
N ILE A 527 -34.31 4.91 -15.12
CA ILE A 527 -34.01 6.24 -14.58
C ILE A 527 -32.65 6.68 -15.09
N LEU A 528 -32.59 7.87 -15.69
CA LEU A 528 -31.35 8.47 -16.21
C LEU A 528 -30.98 9.71 -15.41
N ILE A 529 -29.68 9.83 -15.12
CA ILE A 529 -29.07 11.02 -14.53
C ILE A 529 -28.02 11.50 -15.54
N LEU A 530 -28.21 12.73 -16.02
CA LEU A 530 -27.32 13.35 -17.01
C LEU A 530 -26.72 14.60 -16.39
N ASP A 531 -25.40 14.63 -16.18
CA ASP A 531 -24.69 15.77 -15.63
C ASP A 531 -23.85 16.44 -16.71
N GLU A 532 -24.25 17.64 -17.15
CA GLU A 532 -23.53 18.56 -18.06
C GLU A 532 -22.78 17.88 -19.24
N ALA A 533 -23.47 17.01 -19.95
CA ALA A 533 -22.84 16.09 -20.92
C ALA A 533 -22.22 16.77 -22.18
N THR A 534 -22.26 18.11 -22.34
CA THR A 534 -21.83 18.78 -23.58
C THR A 534 -20.90 19.99 -23.38
N SER A 535 -20.49 20.33 -22.16
CA SER A 535 -19.55 21.43 -21.91
C SER A 535 -18.17 21.10 -22.49
N ALA A 536 -17.56 22.02 -23.22
CA ALA A 536 -16.23 21.94 -23.84
C ALA A 536 -16.09 21.01 -25.07
N LEU A 537 -17.15 20.78 -25.84
CA LEU A 537 -17.09 20.09 -27.13
C LEU A 537 -17.07 21.09 -28.30
N ASP A 538 -16.46 20.67 -29.42
CA ASP A 538 -16.61 21.36 -30.69
C ASP A 538 -18.04 21.19 -31.23
N THR A 539 -18.50 22.10 -32.10
CA THR A 539 -19.90 22.17 -32.58
C THR A 539 -20.36 20.88 -33.24
N GLU A 540 -19.51 20.21 -34.01
CA GLU A 540 -19.85 18.94 -34.68
C GLU A 540 -20.01 17.80 -33.68
N SER A 541 -19.06 17.64 -32.76
CA SER A 541 -19.14 16.64 -31.69
C SER A 541 -20.34 16.87 -30.78
N GLU A 542 -20.66 18.14 -30.49
CA GLU A 542 -21.82 18.51 -29.69
C GLU A 542 -23.14 18.06 -30.35
N TYR A 543 -23.30 18.28 -31.65
CA TYR A 543 -24.49 17.84 -32.37
C TYR A 543 -24.73 16.33 -32.24
N TYR A 544 -23.69 15.51 -32.47
CA TYR A 544 -23.80 14.06 -32.35
C TYR A 544 -24.03 13.58 -30.91
N VAL A 545 -23.47 14.26 -29.93
CA VAL A 545 -23.68 13.94 -28.50
C VAL A 545 -25.11 14.29 -28.10
N GLN A 546 -25.63 15.47 -28.51
CA GLN A 546 -27.00 15.89 -28.20
C GLN A 546 -28.03 14.93 -28.82
N GLU A 547 -27.87 14.55 -30.10
CA GLU A 547 -28.72 13.58 -30.75
C GLU A 547 -28.70 12.20 -30.06
N ALA A 548 -27.54 11.76 -29.59
CA ALA A 548 -27.40 10.53 -28.82
C ALA A 548 -28.11 10.61 -27.45
N LEU A 549 -28.02 11.77 -26.76
CA LEU A 549 -28.72 12.02 -25.50
C LEU A 549 -30.25 12.03 -25.69
N ASP A 550 -30.74 12.68 -26.75
CA ASP A 550 -32.18 12.71 -27.04
C ASP A 550 -32.75 11.31 -27.31
N ARG A 551 -31.98 10.46 -28.03
CA ARG A 551 -32.34 9.05 -28.24
C ARG A 551 -32.27 8.25 -26.93
N LEU A 552 -31.28 8.53 -26.07
CA LEU A 552 -31.13 7.89 -24.77
C LEU A 552 -32.28 8.23 -23.82
N MET A 553 -32.74 9.48 -23.78
CA MET A 553 -33.83 9.96 -22.90
C MET A 553 -35.22 9.45 -23.30
N LYS A 554 -35.41 9.07 -24.56
CA LYS A 554 -36.72 8.66 -25.08
C LYS A 554 -37.32 7.50 -24.28
N ASN A 555 -38.54 7.66 -23.81
CA ASN A 555 -39.30 6.69 -23.00
C ASN A 555 -38.65 6.33 -21.65
N ARG A 556 -37.86 7.23 -21.06
CA ARG A 556 -37.24 7.05 -19.75
C ARG A 556 -37.53 8.25 -18.86
N THR A 557 -37.40 8.03 -17.56
CA THR A 557 -37.45 9.14 -16.60
C THR A 557 -36.05 9.73 -16.49
N SER A 558 -35.90 11.02 -16.80
CA SER A 558 -34.60 11.65 -16.93
C SER A 558 -34.46 12.85 -15.99
N ILE A 559 -33.36 12.89 -15.25
CA ILE A 559 -32.95 14.04 -14.44
C ILE A 559 -31.70 14.61 -15.09
N VAL A 560 -31.79 15.85 -15.58
CA VAL A 560 -30.73 16.48 -16.36
C VAL A 560 -30.25 17.75 -15.66
N ILE A 561 -28.95 17.79 -15.29
CA ILE A 561 -28.32 19.04 -14.91
C ILE A 561 -27.98 19.76 -16.21
N ALA A 562 -28.76 20.80 -16.51
CA ALA A 562 -28.72 21.44 -17.80
C ALA A 562 -27.93 22.75 -17.74
N HIS A 563 -26.95 22.84 -18.62
CA HIS A 563 -26.19 24.07 -18.90
C HIS A 563 -26.44 24.61 -20.30
N ARG A 564 -27.28 23.94 -21.11
CA ARG A 564 -27.64 24.37 -22.46
C ARG A 564 -29.11 24.60 -22.63
N LEU A 565 -29.47 25.67 -23.33
CA LEU A 565 -30.85 26.07 -23.58
C LEU A 565 -31.65 24.99 -24.32
N SER A 566 -31.04 24.30 -25.30
CA SER A 566 -31.69 23.23 -26.05
C SER A 566 -32.21 22.11 -25.18
N THR A 567 -31.41 21.66 -24.21
CA THR A 567 -31.80 20.61 -23.26
C THR A 567 -32.91 21.08 -22.30
N ILE A 568 -32.84 22.34 -21.88
CA ILE A 568 -33.80 22.95 -20.94
C ILE A 568 -35.17 23.12 -21.59
N GLN A 569 -35.25 23.54 -22.86
CA GLN A 569 -36.49 23.80 -23.58
C GLN A 569 -37.38 22.57 -23.78
N HIS A 570 -36.76 21.37 -23.87
CA HIS A 570 -37.47 20.12 -24.08
C HIS A 570 -37.83 19.37 -22.80
N ALA A 571 -37.47 19.89 -21.63
CA ALA A 571 -37.85 19.32 -20.35
C ALA A 571 -39.34 19.50 -20.04
N ASP A 572 -39.99 18.48 -19.48
CA ASP A 572 -41.37 18.56 -19.00
C ASP A 572 -41.51 19.55 -17.85
N GLU A 573 -40.48 19.63 -17.01
CA GLU A 573 -40.41 20.53 -15.89
C GLU A 573 -38.98 21.00 -15.64
N ILE A 574 -38.84 22.24 -15.22
CA ILE A 574 -37.56 22.88 -14.88
C ILE A 574 -37.60 23.24 -13.40
N ILE A 575 -36.52 22.87 -12.71
CA ILE A 575 -36.27 23.18 -11.30
C ILE A 575 -35.09 24.15 -11.23
N VAL A 576 -35.31 25.30 -10.64
CA VAL A 576 -34.27 26.31 -10.42
C VAL A 576 -33.77 26.20 -8.99
N MET A 577 -32.49 25.95 -8.85
CA MET A 577 -31.82 25.85 -7.54
C MET A 577 -30.96 27.08 -7.26
N ASP A 578 -31.01 27.56 -6.04
CA ASP A 578 -30.10 28.58 -5.50
C ASP A 578 -29.79 28.26 -4.04
N LYS A 579 -28.51 28.29 -3.68
CA LYS A 579 -28.00 28.06 -2.31
C LYS A 579 -28.65 26.87 -1.60
N GLY A 580 -28.74 25.75 -2.30
CA GLY A 580 -29.26 24.49 -1.76
C GLY A 580 -30.78 24.37 -1.68
N LYS A 581 -31.53 25.31 -2.24
CA LYS A 581 -33.02 25.34 -2.22
C LYS A 581 -33.59 25.37 -3.62
N ILE A 582 -34.80 24.85 -3.79
CA ILE A 582 -35.59 25.03 -5.00
C ILE A 582 -36.29 26.40 -4.86
N VAL A 583 -35.96 27.34 -5.75
CA VAL A 583 -36.50 28.71 -5.71
C VAL A 583 -37.58 28.93 -6.76
N GLU A 584 -37.53 28.26 -7.91
CA GLU A 584 -38.55 28.34 -8.96
C GLU A 584 -38.80 26.95 -9.54
N ARG A 585 -40.03 26.72 -10.01
CA ARG A 585 -40.46 25.46 -10.62
C ARG A 585 -41.50 25.71 -11.68
N GLY A 586 -41.35 25.13 -12.88
CA GLY A 586 -42.32 25.29 -13.95
C GLY A 586 -41.82 24.84 -15.31
N THR A 587 -42.57 25.16 -16.36
CA THR A 587 -42.16 24.93 -17.75
C THR A 587 -41.32 26.10 -18.26
N HIS A 588 -40.54 25.88 -19.32
CA HIS A 588 -39.72 26.91 -19.96
C HIS A 588 -40.53 28.20 -20.26
N LYS A 589 -41.73 28.05 -20.85
CA LYS A 589 -42.60 29.20 -21.20
C LYS A 589 -43.00 30.00 -19.97
N LYS A 590 -43.44 29.32 -18.91
CA LYS A 590 -43.90 29.98 -17.67
C LYS A 590 -42.74 30.71 -16.98
N LEU A 591 -41.58 30.08 -16.86
CA LEU A 591 -40.44 30.65 -16.13
C LEU A 591 -39.75 31.79 -16.89
N ILE A 592 -39.90 31.88 -18.22
CA ILE A 592 -39.42 33.05 -18.99
C ILE A 592 -40.34 34.28 -18.77
N GLU A 593 -41.63 34.06 -18.62
CA GLU A 593 -42.59 35.14 -18.35
C GLU A 593 -42.40 35.72 -16.93
N ASP A 594 -42.01 34.86 -15.98
CA ASP A 594 -41.67 35.28 -14.62
C ASP A 594 -40.29 35.96 -14.63
N THR A 595 -40.16 37.15 -14.05
CA THR A 595 -38.90 37.92 -13.98
C THR A 595 -37.93 37.37 -12.92
N GLY A 596 -37.85 36.08 -12.79
CA GLY A 596 -37.10 35.35 -11.77
C GLY A 596 -35.62 35.07 -12.08
N LEU A 597 -35.02 34.18 -11.28
CA LEU A 597 -33.64 33.73 -11.45
C LEU A 597 -33.47 32.98 -12.76
N TYR A 598 -34.46 32.18 -13.17
CA TYR A 598 -34.41 31.44 -14.43
C TYR A 598 -34.20 32.35 -15.63
N LYS A 599 -34.99 33.42 -15.76
CA LYS A 599 -34.86 34.38 -16.85
C LYS A 599 -33.46 35.00 -16.88
N LYS A 600 -32.94 35.40 -15.73
CA LYS A 600 -31.58 35.96 -15.62
C LYS A 600 -30.52 34.98 -16.13
N LEU A 601 -30.63 33.66 -15.79
CA LEU A 601 -29.71 32.62 -16.24
C LEU A 601 -29.78 32.42 -17.75
N ILE A 602 -30.99 32.43 -18.33
CA ILE A 602 -31.20 32.29 -19.77
C ILE A 602 -30.68 33.53 -20.52
N ASP A 603 -30.95 34.74 -20.05
CA ASP A 603 -30.45 35.99 -20.66
C ASP A 603 -28.91 36.00 -20.71
N LEU A 604 -28.25 35.53 -19.63
CA LEU A 604 -26.78 35.39 -19.62
C LEU A 604 -26.27 34.35 -20.62
N GLN A 605 -27.00 33.29 -20.89
CA GLN A 605 -26.61 32.25 -21.88
C GLN A 605 -26.89 32.68 -23.33
N SER A 606 -27.88 33.52 -23.59
CA SER A 606 -28.21 34.01 -24.93
C SER A 606 -27.21 35.04 -25.47
N PHE A 607 -26.32 35.56 -24.64
CA PHE A 607 -25.21 36.44 -25.02
C PHE A 607 -23.90 35.72 -25.32
N GLN A 608 -23.84 34.39 -25.14
CA GLN A 608 -22.73 33.54 -25.57
C GLN A 608 -23.09 32.74 -26.83
#